data_eadf12546314a608b4e4230dce67240f
#
_entry.id   eadf12546314a608b4e4230dce67240f
#
_cell.length_a   1.000
_cell.length_b   1.000
_cell.length_c   1.000
_cell.angle_alpha   90.00
_cell.angle_beta   90.00
_cell.angle_gamma   90.00
#
_symmetry.space_group_name_H-M   'P 1'
#
loop_
_entity.id
_entity.type
_entity.pdbx_description
1 polymer ?
#
loop_
_entity_poly.entity_id
_entity_poly.type
_entity_poly.pdbx_seq_one_letter_code
_entity_poly.pdbx_strand_id
1 'polypeptide(L)'
;MTNLTTTATPPTPAQRTAVLDDAHVGDIRGALGTIKLDDTAPRTGLSAKLKTLLAIVGPGLIVMVGDNDAGAFDTYGQAGQNYGTSLLWTLLLLIPVLYVNQEMVLRLGAVTGVGHARLILERFGKFWGAFSVIDLFLLNALTLVTEFIGITLAAGYLGLPKAGAVILAAAIIIASAFTGSFRRFERIAVALCIGSLLLVPLYFLIHPKTSQMAHDFVTPGIPGGAGQLATVMLLIIAIVGTTVAPWQLFFQQSYVIDKRITPRFMRYEKADLWIGIAIVVIGAAAIMGLTAATFAGTNGLGHYTDQAGIAAGLQAHVSKTAGVLFAIALLDASIIGAFAVSLSTAYAIGDVLGIKHSLHRGVKGAKGFYAVYAGLVAVAATIVLIPGSPLGLLTTGVQTLAGVLLPSATVFLLLLCNDKAVLGPWVNGPKTNAFTAAVVGVLVTLSIILTASVLFPDINSTAILDIMAACGVLGVLAAGYAFTRRRTGTKEDPIDRTGKESWRMPPLDTLTTPVMSTARKLGMGALRTYLLIAMVLVVVKIVQVALGQ
;
A
#
# COMPACT_ATOMS: atom_id res chain seq x y z
N MET A 1 54.45 -18.99 -8.91
CA MET A 1 53.01 -19.32 -8.97
C MET A 1 52.47 -19.21 -7.56
N THR A 2 52.01 -18.03 -7.18
CA THR A 2 51.45 -17.77 -5.85
C THR A 2 49.94 -17.78 -5.95
N ASN A 3 49.31 -18.84 -5.42
CA ASN A 3 47.87 -18.99 -5.32
C ASN A 3 47.34 -17.93 -4.34
N LEU A 4 46.77 -16.85 -4.86
CA LEU A 4 45.92 -15.94 -4.10
C LEU A 4 44.54 -16.63 -3.95
N THR A 5 44.39 -17.43 -2.91
CA THR A 5 43.08 -17.79 -2.38
C THR A 5 42.44 -16.50 -1.85
N THR A 6 41.54 -15.91 -2.62
CA THR A 6 40.62 -14.90 -2.14
C THR A 6 39.72 -15.55 -1.09
N THR A 7 40.15 -15.48 0.16
CA THR A 7 39.28 -15.77 1.30
C THR A 7 38.15 -14.75 1.27
N ALA A 8 36.95 -15.21 0.92
CA ALA A 8 35.74 -14.42 1.07
C ALA A 8 35.71 -13.88 2.51
N THR A 9 35.72 -12.57 2.66
CA THR A 9 35.63 -11.93 3.97
C THR A 9 34.39 -12.49 4.68
N PRO A 10 34.51 -13.04 5.89
CA PRO A 10 33.34 -13.56 6.59
C PRO A 10 32.30 -12.44 6.72
N PRO A 11 31.00 -12.76 6.61
CA PRO A 11 29.93 -11.76 6.70
C PRO A 11 30.11 -10.92 7.96
N THR A 12 30.06 -9.60 7.79
CA THR A 12 30.21 -8.67 8.90
C THR A 12 29.18 -8.96 10.00
N PRO A 13 29.48 -8.69 11.28
CA PRO A 13 28.52 -8.88 12.39
C PRO A 13 27.14 -8.26 12.13
N ALA A 14 27.07 -7.19 11.33
CA ALA A 14 25.84 -6.55 10.87
C ALA A 14 24.86 -7.50 10.16
N GLN A 15 25.39 -8.47 9.43
CA GLN A 15 24.58 -9.47 8.71
C GLN A 15 24.03 -10.56 9.63
N ARG A 16 24.55 -10.71 10.85
CA ARG A 16 24.11 -11.72 11.81
C ARG A 16 22.97 -11.27 12.72
N THR A 17 22.79 -9.95 12.93
CA THR A 17 21.81 -9.37 13.86
C THR A 17 20.60 -8.75 13.19
N ALA A 18 20.70 -8.42 11.89
CA ALA A 18 19.52 -8.13 11.07
C ALA A 18 18.67 -9.40 10.90
N VAL A 19 17.37 -9.23 10.61
CA VAL A 19 16.49 -10.36 10.24
C VAL A 19 16.96 -11.01 8.92
N LEU A 20 17.99 -10.47 8.31
CA LEU A 20 18.71 -11.00 7.17
C LEU A 20 19.37 -12.33 7.52
N ASP A 21 18.98 -13.35 6.82
CA ASP A 21 19.65 -14.65 6.80
C ASP A 21 20.26 -14.90 5.40
N ASP A 22 20.82 -16.09 5.20
CA ASP A 22 21.45 -16.47 3.92
C ASP A 22 20.52 -16.32 2.72
N ALA A 23 19.19 -16.35 2.92
CA ALA A 23 18.23 -16.18 1.84
C ALA A 23 18.22 -14.74 1.28
N HIS A 24 18.61 -13.75 2.07
CA HIS A 24 18.62 -12.35 1.68
C HIS A 24 19.96 -11.87 1.09
N VAL A 25 20.93 -12.78 0.95
CA VAL A 25 22.24 -12.49 0.34
C VAL A 25 22.39 -13.28 -0.95
N GLY A 26 22.85 -12.63 -2.02
CA GLY A 26 23.12 -13.28 -3.31
C GLY A 26 22.69 -12.44 -4.51
N ASP A 27 22.56 -13.10 -5.65
CA ASP A 27 22.14 -12.46 -6.90
C ASP A 27 20.74 -11.85 -6.78
N ILE A 28 20.53 -10.70 -7.41
CA ILE A 28 19.19 -10.15 -7.65
C ILE A 28 18.57 -10.95 -8.78
N ARG A 29 17.56 -11.76 -8.48
CA ARG A 29 16.90 -12.65 -9.44
C ARG A 29 15.48 -12.16 -9.73
N GLY A 30 15.36 -11.08 -10.50
CA GLY A 30 14.06 -10.54 -10.88
C GLY A 30 13.34 -11.39 -11.95
N ALA A 31 12.05 -11.08 -12.15
CA ALA A 31 11.20 -11.75 -13.16
C ALA A 31 11.84 -11.72 -14.55
N LEU A 32 12.33 -10.55 -14.95
CA LEU A 32 12.78 -10.25 -16.31
C LEU A 32 14.32 -10.23 -16.46
N GLY A 33 15.08 -10.43 -15.38
CA GLY A 33 16.54 -10.38 -15.46
C GLY A 33 17.24 -10.89 -14.20
N THR A 34 18.57 -10.91 -14.25
CA THR A 34 19.43 -11.26 -13.10
C THR A 34 20.62 -10.31 -13.06
N ILE A 35 20.97 -9.85 -11.86
CA ILE A 35 22.21 -9.13 -11.58
C ILE A 35 22.99 -9.99 -10.58
N LYS A 36 24.22 -10.36 -10.94
CA LYS A 36 25.07 -11.14 -10.06
C LYS A 36 25.56 -10.31 -8.88
N LEU A 37 25.81 -10.96 -7.75
CA LEU A 37 26.30 -10.32 -6.53
C LEU A 37 27.64 -9.62 -6.76
N ASP A 38 28.54 -10.22 -7.54
CA ASP A 38 29.87 -9.74 -7.88
C ASP A 38 29.88 -8.74 -9.05
N ASP A 39 28.74 -8.42 -9.65
CA ASP A 39 28.63 -7.47 -10.76
C ASP A 39 28.81 -6.02 -10.26
N THR A 40 30.04 -5.52 -10.36
CA THR A 40 30.41 -4.14 -10.03
C THR A 40 30.49 -3.21 -11.24
N ALA A 41 30.20 -3.71 -12.45
CA ALA A 41 30.37 -2.96 -13.69
C ALA A 41 29.52 -1.67 -13.72
N PRO A 42 30.07 -0.55 -14.24
CA PRO A 42 29.32 0.69 -14.39
C PRO A 42 28.23 0.56 -15.46
N ARG A 43 27.04 1.16 -15.21
CA ARG A 43 25.90 1.15 -16.12
C ARG A 43 25.92 2.36 -17.06
N THR A 44 26.85 2.40 -18.01
CA THR A 44 27.10 3.58 -18.85
C THR A 44 26.21 3.62 -20.11
N GLY A 45 25.94 2.48 -20.75
CA GLY A 45 25.11 2.40 -21.97
C GLY A 45 23.61 2.26 -21.70
N LEU A 46 22.77 2.68 -22.68
CA LEU A 46 21.31 2.55 -22.59
C LEU A 46 20.87 1.08 -22.41
N SER A 47 21.47 0.16 -23.17
CA SER A 47 21.19 -1.28 -23.08
C SER A 47 21.52 -1.83 -21.68
N ALA A 48 22.66 -1.43 -21.08
CA ALA A 48 23.02 -1.85 -19.74
C ALA A 48 22.06 -1.30 -18.68
N LYS A 49 21.63 -0.03 -18.83
CA LYS A 49 20.63 0.59 -17.95
C LYS A 49 19.28 -0.11 -18.06
N LEU A 50 18.81 -0.39 -19.29
CA LEU A 50 17.53 -1.07 -19.52
C LEU A 50 17.55 -2.52 -18.97
N LYS A 51 18.61 -3.29 -19.23
CA LYS A 51 18.77 -4.64 -18.67
C LYS A 51 18.77 -4.62 -17.14
N THR A 52 19.40 -3.60 -16.53
CA THR A 52 19.39 -3.43 -15.08
C THR A 52 17.99 -3.10 -14.57
N LEU A 53 17.28 -2.17 -15.23
CA LEU A 53 15.89 -1.83 -14.89
C LEU A 53 15.00 -3.08 -14.98
N LEU A 54 15.07 -3.86 -16.05
CA LEU A 54 14.29 -5.09 -16.21
C LEU A 54 14.58 -6.13 -15.11
N ALA A 55 15.80 -6.21 -14.62
CA ALA A 55 16.12 -7.10 -13.50
C ALA A 55 15.58 -6.58 -12.16
N ILE A 56 15.46 -5.26 -12.02
CA ILE A 56 15.01 -4.57 -10.80
C ILE A 56 13.48 -4.46 -10.75
N VAL A 57 12.82 -4.15 -11.88
CA VAL A 57 11.35 -3.98 -11.96
C VAL A 57 10.62 -5.13 -11.26
N GLY A 58 9.72 -4.77 -10.36
CA GLY A 58 8.88 -5.70 -9.60
C GLY A 58 8.35 -5.08 -8.32
N PRO A 59 9.16 -4.70 -7.32
CA PRO A 59 8.64 -4.22 -6.05
C PRO A 59 7.69 -3.03 -6.18
N GLY A 60 8.12 -1.98 -6.90
CA GLY A 60 7.30 -0.79 -7.15
C GLY A 60 6.12 -1.08 -8.08
N LEU A 61 6.34 -1.84 -9.15
CA LEU A 61 5.28 -2.22 -10.08
C LEU A 61 4.20 -3.06 -9.39
N ILE A 62 4.58 -4.12 -8.68
CA ILE A 62 3.62 -5.06 -8.05
C ILE A 62 2.83 -4.37 -6.95
N VAL A 63 3.48 -3.54 -6.12
CA VAL A 63 2.77 -2.84 -5.04
C VAL A 63 1.77 -1.83 -5.58
N MET A 64 2.12 -1.11 -6.64
CA MET A 64 1.23 -0.09 -7.22
C MET A 64 0.11 -0.70 -8.06
N VAL A 65 0.39 -1.74 -8.86
CA VAL A 65 -0.67 -2.40 -9.63
C VAL A 65 -1.58 -3.23 -8.73
N GLY A 66 -1.03 -3.86 -7.70
CA GLY A 66 -1.79 -4.56 -6.66
C GLY A 66 -2.69 -3.66 -5.81
N ASP A 67 -2.51 -2.35 -5.90
CA ASP A 67 -3.36 -1.33 -5.27
C ASP A 67 -4.64 -1.03 -6.08
N ASN A 68 -4.65 -1.32 -7.36
CA ASN A 68 -5.89 -1.35 -8.15
C ASN A 68 -6.62 -2.68 -7.99
N ASP A 69 -6.82 -3.10 -6.75
CA ASP A 69 -7.42 -4.33 -6.28
C ASP A 69 -8.97 -4.29 -6.28
N ALA A 70 -9.61 -5.27 -5.66
CA ALA A 70 -11.08 -5.29 -5.54
C ALA A 70 -11.62 -4.06 -4.80
N GLY A 71 -10.92 -3.59 -3.76
CA GLY A 71 -11.28 -2.39 -3.02
C GLY A 71 -11.21 -1.12 -3.86
N ALA A 72 -10.22 -1.03 -4.73
CA ALA A 72 -10.07 0.06 -5.68
C ALA A 72 -11.18 0.05 -6.74
N PHE A 73 -11.50 -1.12 -7.31
CA PHE A 73 -12.63 -1.28 -8.23
C PHE A 73 -13.96 -0.86 -7.60
N ASP A 74 -14.16 -1.17 -6.30
CA ASP A 74 -15.31 -0.71 -5.52
C ASP A 74 -15.33 0.82 -5.40
N THR A 75 -14.26 1.38 -4.82
CA THR A 75 -14.19 2.79 -4.45
C THR A 75 -14.19 3.72 -5.65
N TYR A 76 -13.37 3.44 -6.67
CA TYR A 76 -13.33 4.26 -7.89
C TYR A 76 -14.58 4.03 -8.75
N GLY A 77 -15.11 2.81 -8.75
CA GLY A 77 -16.36 2.47 -9.40
C GLY A 77 -17.54 3.23 -8.81
N GLN A 78 -17.65 3.26 -7.47
CA GLN A 78 -18.63 4.04 -6.74
C GLN A 78 -18.48 5.55 -7.01
N ALA A 79 -17.27 6.07 -6.98
CA ALA A 79 -17.01 7.47 -7.27
C ALA A 79 -17.49 7.85 -8.67
N GLY A 80 -17.14 7.05 -9.68
CA GLY A 80 -17.53 7.30 -11.06
C GLY A 80 -19.03 7.15 -11.29
N GLN A 81 -19.67 6.11 -10.75
CA GLN A 81 -21.10 5.87 -10.90
C GLN A 81 -21.94 6.91 -10.18
N ASN A 82 -21.56 7.32 -8.97
CA ASN A 82 -22.36 8.22 -8.16
C ASN A 82 -22.10 9.70 -8.45
N TYR A 83 -20.86 10.08 -8.80
CA TYR A 83 -20.44 11.47 -8.90
C TYR A 83 -19.74 11.84 -10.22
N GLY A 84 -19.75 10.92 -11.18
CA GLY A 84 -19.06 11.14 -12.45
C GLY A 84 -17.55 11.24 -12.28
N THR A 85 -16.93 12.19 -13.01
CA THR A 85 -15.47 12.40 -12.97
C THR A 85 -15.02 13.46 -11.96
N SER A 86 -15.96 14.03 -11.19
CA SER A 86 -15.71 15.19 -10.32
C SER A 86 -14.72 14.95 -9.17
N LEU A 87 -14.42 13.70 -8.83
CA LEU A 87 -13.43 13.34 -7.79
C LEU A 87 -12.05 12.94 -8.35
N LEU A 88 -11.83 13.01 -9.67
CA LEU A 88 -10.52 12.65 -10.29
C LEU A 88 -9.34 13.49 -9.77
N TRP A 89 -9.57 14.74 -9.37
CA TRP A 89 -8.52 15.60 -8.81
C TRP A 89 -7.86 15.01 -7.55
N THR A 90 -8.56 14.16 -6.82
CA THR A 90 -8.01 13.48 -5.64
C THR A 90 -6.81 12.61 -6.01
N LEU A 91 -6.86 11.95 -7.17
CA LEU A 91 -5.77 11.12 -7.66
C LEU A 91 -4.52 11.95 -7.96
N LEU A 92 -4.68 13.17 -8.51
CA LEU A 92 -3.55 14.07 -8.74
C LEU A 92 -2.84 14.44 -7.44
N LEU A 93 -3.60 14.71 -6.37
CA LEU A 93 -3.02 15.01 -5.06
C LEU A 93 -2.35 13.80 -4.42
N LEU A 94 -2.79 12.58 -4.74
CA LEU A 94 -2.22 11.36 -4.20
C LEU A 94 -0.91 10.94 -4.87
N ILE A 95 -0.61 11.38 -6.09
CA ILE A 95 0.66 11.07 -6.78
C ILE A 95 1.89 11.39 -5.90
N PRO A 96 2.08 12.62 -5.40
CA PRO A 96 3.24 12.94 -4.56
C PRO A 96 3.18 12.23 -3.20
N VAL A 97 2.00 11.93 -2.67
CA VAL A 97 1.83 11.16 -1.42
C VAL A 97 2.32 9.73 -1.60
N LEU A 98 1.87 9.05 -2.66
CA LEU A 98 2.33 7.72 -3.07
C LEU A 98 3.85 7.69 -3.20
N TYR A 99 4.40 8.61 -4.01
CA TYR A 99 5.83 8.62 -4.27
C TYR A 99 6.66 8.79 -2.98
N VAL A 100 6.31 9.75 -2.14
CA VAL A 100 7.11 10.04 -0.93
C VAL A 100 7.03 8.90 0.07
N ASN A 101 5.84 8.33 0.31
CA ASN A 101 5.68 7.22 1.22
C ASN A 101 6.43 5.98 0.73
N GLN A 102 6.25 5.62 -0.52
CA GLN A 102 6.88 4.43 -1.09
C GLN A 102 8.40 4.61 -1.28
N GLU A 103 8.90 5.82 -1.62
CA GLU A 103 10.33 6.10 -1.67
C GLU A 103 10.99 5.94 -0.29
N MET A 104 10.30 6.35 0.76
CA MET A 104 10.83 6.22 2.12
C MET A 104 10.96 4.74 2.54
N VAL A 105 9.96 3.89 2.28
CA VAL A 105 10.03 2.46 2.65
C VAL A 105 11.01 1.68 1.77
N LEU A 106 11.04 1.96 0.47
CA LEU A 106 12.01 1.36 -0.43
C LEU A 106 13.47 1.70 0.00
N ARG A 107 13.70 2.96 0.41
CA ARG A 107 14.99 3.41 0.92
C ARG A 107 15.33 2.75 2.26
N LEU A 108 14.37 2.64 3.19
CA LEU A 108 14.53 1.89 4.43
C LEU A 108 14.91 0.43 4.12
N GLY A 109 14.16 -0.26 3.28
CA GLY A 109 14.46 -1.64 2.90
C GLY A 109 15.86 -1.84 2.33
N ALA A 110 16.21 -1.06 1.29
CA ALA A 110 17.48 -1.19 0.59
C ALA A 110 18.69 -0.81 1.46
N VAL A 111 18.55 0.14 2.37
CA VAL A 111 19.64 0.65 3.22
C VAL A 111 19.81 -0.17 4.48
N THR A 112 18.72 -0.55 5.14
CA THR A 112 18.79 -1.26 6.43
C THR A 112 18.83 -2.78 6.27
N GLY A 113 18.17 -3.31 5.25
CA GLY A 113 17.97 -4.75 5.11
C GLY A 113 17.08 -5.34 6.21
N VAL A 114 16.29 -4.52 6.91
CA VAL A 114 15.41 -4.91 8.01
C VAL A 114 13.99 -4.49 7.69
N GLY A 115 13.02 -5.36 7.93
CA GLY A 115 11.61 -5.10 7.67
C GLY A 115 11.03 -4.00 8.56
N HIS A 116 9.94 -3.37 8.06
CA HIS A 116 9.32 -2.21 8.68
C HIS A 116 8.86 -2.48 10.12
N ALA A 117 8.16 -3.59 10.31
CA ALA A 117 7.66 -4.00 11.62
C ALA A 117 8.79 -4.22 12.65
N ARG A 118 9.90 -4.83 12.22
CA ARG A 118 11.07 -5.04 13.08
C ARG A 118 11.74 -3.73 13.46
N LEU A 119 11.88 -2.78 12.53
CA LEU A 119 12.43 -1.47 12.83
C LEU A 119 11.57 -0.71 13.84
N ILE A 120 10.23 -0.79 13.74
CA ILE A 120 9.34 -0.19 14.74
C ILE A 120 9.56 -0.85 16.11
N LEU A 121 9.62 -2.18 16.18
CA LEU A 121 9.85 -2.93 17.41
C LEU A 121 11.15 -2.53 18.10
N GLU A 122 12.26 -2.48 17.37
CA GLU A 122 13.59 -2.22 17.91
C GLU A 122 13.82 -0.74 18.27
N ARG A 123 13.22 0.18 17.50
CA ARG A 123 13.44 1.62 17.72
C ARG A 123 12.44 2.25 18.71
N PHE A 124 11.21 1.75 18.75
CA PHE A 124 10.13 2.35 19.57
C PHE A 124 9.62 1.44 20.69
N GLY A 125 10.10 0.19 20.74
CA GLY A 125 9.82 -0.76 21.80
C GLY A 125 8.66 -1.71 21.52
N LYS A 126 8.51 -2.69 22.41
CA LYS A 126 7.61 -3.85 22.25
C LYS A 126 6.15 -3.47 22.02
N PHE A 127 5.66 -2.44 22.72
CA PHE A 127 4.28 -1.99 22.54
C PHE A 127 4.00 -1.57 21.10
N TRP A 128 4.85 -0.69 20.54
CA TRP A 128 4.65 -0.17 19.19
C TRP A 128 4.88 -1.23 18.11
N GLY A 129 5.86 -2.11 18.33
CA GLY A 129 6.09 -3.23 17.42
C GLY A 129 4.91 -4.20 17.39
N ALA A 130 4.40 -4.62 18.55
CA ALA A 130 3.23 -5.48 18.62
C ALA A 130 1.98 -4.80 18.04
N PHE A 131 1.75 -3.53 18.43
CA PHE A 131 0.62 -2.75 17.95
C PHE A 131 0.61 -2.65 16.42
N SER A 132 1.74 -2.26 15.81
CA SER A 132 1.82 -2.09 14.35
C SER A 132 1.56 -3.38 13.57
N VAL A 133 1.95 -4.53 14.14
CA VAL A 133 1.70 -5.83 13.49
C VAL A 133 0.28 -6.32 13.69
N ILE A 134 -0.31 -6.10 14.88
CA ILE A 134 -1.72 -6.44 15.13
C ILE A 134 -2.64 -5.58 14.26
N ASP A 135 -2.38 -4.28 14.21
CA ASP A 135 -3.09 -3.31 13.37
C ASP A 135 -3.04 -3.72 11.89
N LEU A 136 -1.83 -3.96 11.39
CA LEU A 136 -1.62 -4.43 10.03
C LEU A 136 -2.32 -5.78 9.76
N PHE A 137 -2.21 -6.73 10.69
CA PHE A 137 -2.82 -8.06 10.54
C PHE A 137 -4.35 -7.97 10.41
N LEU A 138 -4.99 -7.18 11.28
CA LEU A 138 -6.45 -7.01 11.26
C LEU A 138 -6.89 -6.34 9.96
N LEU A 139 -6.23 -5.24 9.57
CA LEU A 139 -6.55 -4.55 8.34
C LEU A 139 -6.33 -5.46 7.12
N ASN A 140 -5.18 -6.12 7.04
CA ASN A 140 -4.85 -7.00 5.91
C ASN A 140 -5.78 -8.22 5.83
N ALA A 141 -6.19 -8.77 6.96
CA ALA A 141 -7.18 -9.87 6.98
C ALA A 141 -8.51 -9.41 6.37
N LEU A 142 -8.96 -8.19 6.72
CA LEU A 142 -10.18 -7.61 6.15
C LEU A 142 -10.00 -7.24 4.66
N THR A 143 -8.88 -6.64 4.29
CA THR A 143 -8.56 -6.35 2.88
C THR A 143 -8.55 -7.65 2.06
N LEU A 144 -7.98 -8.72 2.60
CA LEU A 144 -7.99 -10.02 1.91
C LEU A 144 -9.42 -10.57 1.74
N VAL A 145 -10.31 -10.34 2.69
CA VAL A 145 -11.75 -10.66 2.52
C VAL A 145 -12.33 -9.87 1.35
N THR A 146 -12.00 -8.57 1.19
CA THR A 146 -12.48 -7.78 0.04
C THR A 146 -11.97 -8.31 -1.29
N GLU A 147 -10.73 -8.84 -1.35
CA GLU A 147 -10.23 -9.50 -2.56
C GLU A 147 -11.09 -10.73 -2.93
N PHE A 148 -11.40 -11.56 -1.94
CA PHE A 148 -12.26 -12.72 -2.18
C PHE A 148 -13.72 -12.34 -2.48
N ILE A 149 -14.21 -11.18 -2.00
CA ILE A 149 -15.47 -10.59 -2.43
C ILE A 149 -15.42 -10.27 -3.92
N GLY A 150 -14.37 -9.57 -4.40
CA GLY A 150 -14.18 -9.27 -5.81
C GLY A 150 -14.19 -10.53 -6.69
N ILE A 151 -13.45 -11.58 -6.26
CA ILE A 151 -13.47 -12.90 -6.93
C ILE A 151 -14.89 -13.47 -7.01
N THR A 152 -15.64 -13.40 -5.90
CA THR A 152 -17.01 -13.93 -5.82
C THR A 152 -17.97 -13.17 -6.75
N LEU A 153 -17.89 -11.85 -6.78
CA LEU A 153 -18.73 -10.99 -7.60
C LEU A 153 -18.40 -11.16 -9.09
N ALA A 154 -17.12 -11.20 -9.45
CA ALA A 154 -16.68 -11.46 -10.81
C ALA A 154 -17.13 -12.84 -11.30
N ALA A 155 -16.91 -13.89 -10.50
CA ALA A 155 -17.33 -15.25 -10.81
C ALA A 155 -18.86 -15.34 -10.96
N GLY A 156 -19.62 -14.73 -10.06
CA GLY A 156 -21.09 -14.69 -10.13
C GLY A 156 -21.62 -14.05 -11.40
N TYR A 157 -21.04 -12.91 -11.81
CA TYR A 157 -21.38 -12.24 -13.07
C TYR A 157 -21.04 -13.11 -14.29
N LEU A 158 -19.90 -13.81 -14.28
CA LEU A 158 -19.47 -14.72 -15.35
C LEU A 158 -20.26 -16.04 -15.40
N GLY A 159 -21.20 -16.26 -14.47
CA GLY A 159 -21.98 -17.50 -14.38
C GLY A 159 -21.18 -18.70 -13.85
N LEU A 160 -20.04 -18.46 -13.19
CA LEU A 160 -19.23 -19.51 -12.60
C LEU A 160 -19.72 -19.88 -11.19
N PRO A 161 -19.55 -21.13 -10.74
CA PRO A 161 -19.87 -21.52 -9.38
C PRO A 161 -19.02 -20.75 -8.37
N LYS A 162 -19.63 -19.89 -7.55
CA LYS A 162 -18.92 -18.99 -6.61
C LYS A 162 -17.95 -19.75 -5.70
N ALA A 163 -18.40 -20.85 -5.08
CA ALA A 163 -17.54 -21.65 -4.20
C ALA A 163 -16.34 -22.26 -4.96
N GLY A 164 -16.56 -22.77 -6.17
CA GLY A 164 -15.51 -23.31 -7.01
C GLY A 164 -14.45 -22.26 -7.39
N ALA A 165 -14.91 -21.05 -7.76
CA ALA A 165 -14.02 -19.94 -8.11
C ALA A 165 -13.18 -19.47 -6.91
N VAL A 166 -13.79 -19.33 -5.73
CA VAL A 166 -13.11 -18.95 -4.48
C VAL A 166 -12.06 -20.00 -4.09
N ILE A 167 -12.42 -21.29 -4.11
CA ILE A 167 -11.50 -22.37 -3.76
C ILE A 167 -10.35 -22.44 -4.77
N LEU A 168 -10.64 -22.32 -6.07
CA LEU A 168 -9.60 -22.32 -7.11
C LEU A 168 -8.65 -21.14 -6.98
N ALA A 169 -9.19 -19.93 -6.76
CA ALA A 169 -8.36 -18.73 -6.54
C ALA A 169 -7.48 -18.88 -5.30
N ALA A 170 -8.03 -19.34 -4.17
CA ALA A 170 -7.25 -19.62 -2.96
C ALA A 170 -6.12 -20.63 -3.22
N ALA A 171 -6.42 -21.72 -3.95
CA ALA A 171 -5.44 -22.71 -4.31
C ALA A 171 -4.32 -22.15 -5.21
N ILE A 172 -4.65 -21.32 -6.20
CA ILE A 172 -3.69 -20.65 -7.09
C ILE A 172 -2.80 -19.70 -6.29
N ILE A 173 -3.38 -18.87 -5.42
CA ILE A 173 -2.67 -17.91 -4.57
C ILE A 173 -1.68 -18.65 -3.68
N ILE A 174 -2.11 -19.67 -2.97
CA ILE A 174 -1.26 -20.46 -2.07
C ILE A 174 -0.16 -21.19 -2.85
N ALA A 175 -0.51 -21.90 -3.93
CA ALA A 175 0.44 -22.67 -4.73
C ALA A 175 1.54 -21.78 -5.34
N SER A 176 1.21 -20.56 -5.74
CA SER A 176 2.17 -19.62 -6.32
C SER A 176 3.27 -19.21 -5.35
N ALA A 177 2.93 -18.95 -4.08
CA ALA A 177 3.91 -18.67 -3.04
C ALA A 177 4.74 -19.91 -2.70
N PHE A 178 4.12 -21.10 -2.68
CA PHE A 178 4.75 -22.37 -2.28
C PHE A 178 5.78 -22.90 -3.28
N THR A 179 6.02 -22.21 -4.38
CA THR A 179 7.03 -22.58 -5.38
C THR A 179 8.46 -22.59 -4.82
N GLY A 180 8.72 -21.96 -3.67
CA GLY A 180 10.05 -21.82 -3.07
C GLY A 180 11.06 -21.09 -3.97
N SER A 181 10.55 -20.24 -4.88
CA SER A 181 11.36 -19.49 -5.83
C SER A 181 10.83 -18.08 -5.99
N PHE A 182 11.55 -17.11 -5.45
CA PHE A 182 11.27 -15.69 -5.60
C PHE A 182 10.97 -15.32 -7.06
N ARG A 183 11.82 -15.75 -7.99
CA ARG A 183 11.66 -15.44 -9.42
C ARG A 183 10.36 -16.00 -10.01
N ARG A 184 9.92 -17.19 -9.59
CA ARG A 184 8.65 -17.76 -10.09
C ARG A 184 7.46 -16.98 -9.57
N PHE A 185 7.46 -16.66 -8.28
CA PHE A 185 6.43 -15.82 -7.68
C PHE A 185 6.35 -14.47 -8.37
N GLU A 186 7.49 -13.78 -8.52
CA GLU A 186 7.54 -12.47 -9.16
C GLU A 186 7.09 -12.49 -10.63
N ARG A 187 7.40 -13.57 -11.38
CA ARG A 187 6.90 -13.72 -12.75
C ARG A 187 5.39 -13.85 -12.82
N ILE A 188 4.78 -14.58 -11.87
CA ILE A 188 3.33 -14.70 -11.78
C ILE A 188 2.73 -13.33 -11.44
N ALA A 189 3.27 -12.64 -10.44
CA ALA A 189 2.80 -11.30 -10.06
C ALA A 189 2.92 -10.29 -11.21
N VAL A 190 4.04 -10.26 -11.93
CA VAL A 190 4.22 -9.39 -13.11
C VAL A 190 3.26 -9.77 -14.25
N ALA A 191 2.96 -11.06 -14.44
CA ALA A 191 1.97 -11.50 -15.42
C ALA A 191 0.56 -11.01 -15.07
N LEU A 192 0.18 -11.04 -13.79
CA LEU A 192 -1.07 -10.44 -13.30
C LEU A 192 -1.05 -8.91 -13.46
N CYS A 193 0.09 -8.23 -13.25
CA CYS A 193 0.18 -6.79 -13.56
C CYS A 193 -0.13 -6.49 -15.04
N ILE A 194 0.17 -7.40 -15.96
CA ILE A 194 -0.22 -7.25 -17.39
C ILE A 194 -1.73 -7.41 -17.55
N GLY A 195 -2.40 -8.18 -16.70
CA GLY A 195 -3.85 -8.33 -16.69
C GLY A 195 -4.60 -7.01 -16.49
N SER A 196 -4.04 -6.06 -15.74
CA SER A 196 -4.61 -4.71 -15.59
C SER A 196 -4.76 -3.95 -16.91
N LEU A 197 -4.02 -4.34 -17.97
CA LEU A 197 -4.19 -3.78 -19.31
C LEU A 197 -5.55 -4.12 -19.95
N LEU A 198 -6.34 -5.01 -19.38
CA LEU A 198 -7.73 -5.25 -19.79
C LEU A 198 -8.62 -4.01 -19.67
N LEU A 199 -8.24 -3.05 -18.82
CA LEU A 199 -8.92 -1.75 -18.76
C LEU A 199 -8.74 -0.93 -20.05
N VAL A 200 -7.70 -1.18 -20.84
CA VAL A 200 -7.44 -0.45 -22.10
C VAL A 200 -8.51 -0.74 -23.16
N PRO A 201 -8.73 -2.01 -23.59
CA PRO A 201 -9.81 -2.28 -24.52
C PRO A 201 -11.19 -1.90 -23.98
N LEU A 202 -11.41 -2.03 -22.66
CA LEU A 202 -12.63 -1.60 -22.01
C LEU A 202 -12.83 -0.08 -22.15
N TYR A 203 -11.78 0.72 -21.94
CA TYR A 203 -11.80 2.17 -22.11
C TYR A 203 -12.18 2.57 -23.54
N PHE A 204 -11.62 1.89 -24.54
CA PHE A 204 -11.95 2.12 -25.96
C PHE A 204 -13.34 1.66 -26.36
N LEU A 205 -13.94 0.69 -25.68
CA LEU A 205 -15.33 0.27 -25.92
C LEU A 205 -16.35 1.27 -25.39
N ILE A 206 -16.05 1.94 -24.28
CA ILE A 206 -16.98 2.84 -23.57
C ILE A 206 -16.87 4.27 -24.09
N HIS A 207 -15.71 4.68 -24.61
CA HIS A 207 -15.42 6.04 -25.09
C HIS A 207 -15.74 7.14 -24.08
N PRO A 208 -15.17 7.10 -22.84
CA PRO A 208 -15.43 8.15 -21.86
C PRO A 208 -14.93 9.51 -22.38
N LYS A 209 -15.56 10.60 -21.90
CA LYS A 209 -15.21 11.98 -22.31
C LYS A 209 -13.85 12.38 -21.76
N THR A 210 -12.77 12.05 -22.47
CA THR A 210 -11.37 12.29 -22.05
C THR A 210 -11.09 13.75 -21.73
N SER A 211 -11.69 14.71 -22.46
CA SER A 211 -11.54 16.14 -22.20
C SER A 211 -12.13 16.54 -20.83
N GLN A 212 -13.29 16.00 -20.48
CA GLN A 212 -13.90 16.22 -19.17
C GLN A 212 -13.04 15.57 -18.05
N MET A 213 -12.58 14.34 -18.27
CA MET A 213 -11.69 13.67 -17.32
C MET A 213 -10.41 14.47 -17.08
N ALA A 214 -9.78 15.00 -18.14
CA ALA A 214 -8.57 15.81 -18.02
C ALA A 214 -8.84 17.13 -17.27
N HIS A 215 -9.99 17.78 -17.52
CA HIS A 215 -10.41 18.96 -16.79
C HIS A 215 -10.61 18.66 -15.30
N ASP A 216 -11.39 17.63 -14.97
CA ASP A 216 -11.72 17.26 -13.59
C ASP A 216 -10.53 16.67 -12.82
N PHE A 217 -9.53 16.15 -13.52
CA PHE A 217 -8.28 15.69 -12.91
C PHE A 217 -7.43 16.84 -12.34
N VAL A 218 -7.50 18.04 -12.96
CA VAL A 218 -6.73 19.21 -12.52
C VAL A 218 -7.58 20.27 -11.80
N THR A 219 -8.91 20.14 -11.84
CA THR A 219 -9.82 21.12 -11.26
C THR A 219 -10.55 20.53 -10.05
N PRO A 220 -10.19 20.91 -8.82
CA PRO A 220 -10.88 20.43 -7.63
C PRO A 220 -12.35 20.80 -7.60
N GLY A 221 -13.22 19.84 -7.30
CA GLY A 221 -14.65 20.03 -7.14
C GLY A 221 -15.21 19.08 -6.07
N ILE A 222 -16.21 19.53 -5.33
CA ILE A 222 -16.96 18.71 -4.39
C ILE A 222 -18.39 18.61 -4.91
N PRO A 223 -18.83 17.44 -5.39
CA PRO A 223 -20.17 17.27 -5.92
C PRO A 223 -21.25 17.29 -4.82
N GLY A 224 -22.50 17.59 -5.21
CA GLY A 224 -23.68 17.44 -4.35
C GLY A 224 -23.98 18.58 -3.36
N GLY A 225 -23.14 19.62 -3.30
CA GLY A 225 -23.37 20.77 -2.41
C GLY A 225 -23.28 20.43 -0.91
N ALA A 226 -23.69 21.36 -0.05
CA ALA A 226 -23.53 21.24 1.40
C ALA A 226 -24.26 20.03 2.02
N GLY A 227 -25.40 19.61 1.44
CA GLY A 227 -26.19 18.48 1.97
C GLY A 227 -25.55 17.09 1.78
N GLN A 228 -24.58 16.97 0.87
CA GLN A 228 -23.92 15.69 0.57
C GLN A 228 -22.45 15.67 1.03
N LEU A 229 -21.96 16.75 1.63
CA LEU A 229 -20.55 16.89 1.99
C LEU A 229 -20.05 15.71 2.85
N ALA A 230 -20.82 15.26 3.83
CA ALA A 230 -20.43 14.13 4.68
C ALA A 230 -20.21 12.85 3.88
N THR A 231 -21.15 12.49 2.99
CA THR A 231 -21.06 11.28 2.15
C THR A 231 -19.89 11.38 1.17
N VAL A 232 -19.70 12.53 0.54
CA VAL A 232 -18.58 12.76 -0.39
C VAL A 232 -17.24 12.71 0.33
N MET A 233 -17.15 13.27 1.55
CA MET A 233 -15.94 13.20 2.36
C MET A 233 -15.60 11.76 2.76
N LEU A 234 -16.59 10.94 3.12
CA LEU A 234 -16.36 9.51 3.39
C LEU A 234 -15.81 8.79 2.16
N LEU A 235 -16.33 9.10 0.97
CA LEU A 235 -15.81 8.51 -0.27
C LEU A 235 -14.40 9.02 -0.60
N ILE A 236 -14.09 10.31 -0.38
CA ILE A 236 -12.73 10.84 -0.52
C ILE A 236 -11.77 10.12 0.44
N ILE A 237 -12.18 9.88 1.69
CA ILE A 237 -11.38 9.11 2.66
C ILE A 237 -11.16 7.67 2.18
N ALA A 238 -12.20 7.03 1.61
CA ALA A 238 -12.07 5.71 1.01
C ALA A 238 -11.11 5.72 -0.19
N ILE A 239 -11.17 6.74 -1.07
CA ILE A 239 -10.20 6.93 -2.17
C ILE A 239 -8.78 7.04 -1.64
N VAL A 240 -8.55 7.83 -0.58
CA VAL A 240 -7.23 7.95 0.06
C VAL A 240 -6.78 6.62 0.66
N GLY A 241 -7.68 5.92 1.36
CA GLY A 241 -7.39 4.65 2.02
C GLY A 241 -7.11 3.49 1.07
N THR A 242 -7.80 3.45 -0.08
CA THR A 242 -7.54 2.45 -1.12
C THR A 242 -6.29 2.77 -1.92
N THR A 243 -5.98 4.05 -2.18
CA THR A 243 -4.80 4.45 -2.99
C THR A 243 -3.50 4.40 -2.19
N VAL A 244 -3.53 4.62 -0.88
CA VAL A 244 -2.35 4.62 0.00
C VAL A 244 -2.64 3.71 1.18
N ALA A 245 -2.62 2.41 0.95
CA ALA A 245 -2.93 1.44 1.99
C ALA A 245 -1.71 1.12 2.88
N PRO A 246 -1.87 0.91 4.20
CA PRO A 246 -0.76 0.55 5.09
C PRO A 246 0.00 -0.70 4.65
N TRP A 247 -0.67 -1.71 4.09
CA TRP A 247 -0.03 -2.96 3.64
C TRP A 247 1.08 -2.74 2.61
N GLN A 248 0.94 -1.73 1.76
CA GLN A 248 1.92 -1.38 0.72
C GLN A 248 3.29 -1.04 1.33
N LEU A 249 3.31 -0.32 2.45
CA LEU A 249 4.53 0.11 3.13
C LEU A 249 5.32 -1.10 3.65
N PHE A 250 4.63 -2.04 4.30
CA PHE A 250 5.24 -3.26 4.81
C PHE A 250 5.66 -4.20 3.68
N PHE A 251 4.79 -4.37 2.68
CA PHE A 251 5.08 -5.18 1.51
C PHE A 251 6.33 -4.69 0.79
N GLN A 252 6.36 -3.44 0.35
CA GLN A 252 7.45 -2.94 -0.49
C GLN A 252 8.79 -2.98 0.23
N GLN A 253 8.84 -2.60 1.52
CA GLN A 253 10.09 -2.67 2.28
C GLN A 253 10.64 -4.10 2.34
N SER A 254 9.82 -5.08 2.74
CA SER A 254 10.25 -6.47 2.88
C SER A 254 10.51 -7.13 1.52
N TYR A 255 9.76 -6.77 0.48
CA TYR A 255 9.95 -7.30 -0.86
C TYR A 255 11.25 -6.83 -1.52
N VAL A 256 11.62 -5.54 -1.30
CA VAL A 256 12.94 -4.99 -1.71
C VAL A 256 14.08 -5.76 -1.04
N ILE A 257 13.93 -6.09 0.25
CA ILE A 257 14.91 -6.87 1.01
C ILE A 257 15.00 -8.30 0.44
N ASP A 258 13.87 -8.97 0.27
CA ASP A 258 13.81 -10.34 -0.24
C ASP A 258 14.32 -10.42 -1.69
N LYS A 259 14.11 -9.40 -2.51
CA LYS A 259 14.70 -9.26 -3.84
C LYS A 259 16.21 -8.96 -3.81
N ARG A 260 16.79 -8.67 -2.64
CA ARG A 260 18.22 -8.39 -2.41
C ARG A 260 18.68 -7.07 -3.04
N ILE A 261 17.79 -6.08 -3.11
CA ILE A 261 18.11 -4.78 -3.68
C ILE A 261 18.93 -3.97 -2.67
N THR A 262 19.96 -3.31 -3.17
CA THR A 262 20.92 -2.53 -2.38
C THR A 262 20.86 -1.06 -2.77
N PRO A 263 21.34 -0.10 -1.92
CA PRO A 263 21.32 1.34 -2.23
C PRO A 263 21.96 1.72 -3.57
N ARG A 264 22.89 0.91 -4.09
CA ARG A 264 23.47 1.08 -5.42
C ARG A 264 22.43 1.14 -6.52
N PHE A 265 21.33 0.40 -6.37
CA PHE A 265 20.27 0.29 -7.38
C PHE A 265 19.07 1.19 -7.11
N MET A 266 19.15 2.09 -6.13
CA MET A 266 18.07 3.01 -5.73
C MET A 266 17.47 3.80 -6.89
N ARG A 267 18.27 4.17 -7.89
CA ARG A 267 17.79 4.91 -9.07
C ARG A 267 16.82 4.09 -9.92
N TYR A 268 17.08 2.79 -10.03
CA TYR A 268 16.25 1.87 -10.81
C TYR A 268 14.97 1.51 -10.06
N GLU A 269 15.05 1.35 -8.74
CA GLU A 269 13.87 1.16 -7.88
C GLU A 269 12.94 2.38 -7.92
N LYS A 270 13.49 3.59 -7.90
CA LYS A 270 12.69 4.81 -8.08
C LYS A 270 12.03 4.88 -9.46
N ALA A 271 12.69 4.37 -10.49
CA ALA A 271 12.09 4.28 -11.83
C ALA A 271 10.96 3.22 -11.86
N ASP A 272 11.16 2.06 -11.24
CA ASP A 272 10.13 1.03 -11.06
C ASP A 272 8.92 1.59 -10.31
N LEU A 273 9.14 2.30 -9.21
CA LEU A 273 8.09 2.97 -8.45
C LEU A 273 7.30 3.99 -9.29
N TRP A 274 7.97 4.83 -10.08
CA TRP A 274 7.30 5.79 -10.95
C TRP A 274 6.48 5.12 -12.05
N ILE A 275 6.97 4.02 -12.62
CA ILE A 275 6.21 3.20 -13.58
C ILE A 275 4.93 2.68 -12.89
N GLY A 276 5.07 2.12 -11.70
CA GLY A 276 3.94 1.63 -10.93
C GLY A 276 2.92 2.74 -10.59
N ILE A 277 3.38 3.91 -10.11
CA ILE A 277 2.50 5.06 -9.81
C ILE A 277 1.74 5.53 -11.06
N ALA A 278 2.40 5.61 -12.21
CA ALA A 278 1.73 5.98 -13.45
C ALA A 278 0.61 4.98 -13.80
N ILE A 279 0.88 3.68 -13.66
CA ILE A 279 -0.09 2.63 -13.98
C ILE A 279 -1.28 2.66 -12.99
N VAL A 280 -1.04 2.78 -11.68
CA VAL A 280 -2.14 2.81 -10.69
C VAL A 280 -3.04 4.02 -10.88
N VAL A 281 -2.47 5.21 -11.12
CA VAL A 281 -3.25 6.44 -11.32
C VAL A 281 -4.05 6.40 -12.61
N ILE A 282 -3.45 5.90 -13.70
CA ILE A 282 -4.15 5.70 -14.98
C ILE A 282 -5.28 4.67 -14.82
N GLY A 283 -5.03 3.56 -14.13
CA GLY A 283 -6.03 2.53 -13.86
C GLY A 283 -7.20 3.06 -13.02
N ALA A 284 -6.91 3.76 -11.93
CA ALA A 284 -7.91 4.41 -11.08
C ALA A 284 -8.76 5.44 -11.87
N ALA A 285 -8.11 6.30 -12.65
CA ALA A 285 -8.80 7.27 -13.50
C ALA A 285 -9.64 6.57 -14.60
N ALA A 286 -9.14 5.48 -15.16
CA ALA A 286 -9.90 4.70 -16.13
C ALA A 286 -11.15 4.09 -15.49
N ILE A 287 -11.04 3.43 -14.33
CA ILE A 287 -12.21 2.84 -13.63
C ILE A 287 -13.25 3.92 -13.32
N MET A 288 -12.84 5.07 -12.78
CA MET A 288 -13.75 6.18 -12.47
C MET A 288 -14.39 6.75 -13.76
N GLY A 289 -13.61 6.94 -14.82
CA GLY A 289 -14.08 7.50 -16.09
C GLY A 289 -15.04 6.56 -16.85
N LEU A 290 -14.74 5.26 -16.87
CA LEU A 290 -15.59 4.29 -17.55
C LEU A 290 -16.93 4.09 -16.85
N THR A 291 -16.96 4.07 -15.50
CA THR A 291 -18.20 3.98 -14.74
C THR A 291 -19.01 5.27 -14.86
N ALA A 292 -18.37 6.43 -14.79
CA ALA A 292 -19.00 7.72 -15.04
C ALA A 292 -19.69 7.76 -16.41
N ALA A 293 -18.99 7.33 -17.47
CA ALA A 293 -19.55 7.33 -18.82
C ALA A 293 -20.69 6.32 -19.02
N THR A 294 -20.58 5.15 -18.38
CA THR A 294 -21.58 4.08 -18.47
C THR A 294 -22.92 4.49 -17.85
N PHE A 295 -22.87 5.15 -16.70
CA PHE A 295 -24.10 5.47 -15.94
C PHE A 295 -24.62 6.88 -16.19
N ALA A 296 -23.90 7.72 -16.96
CA ALA A 296 -24.34 9.08 -17.29
C ALA A 296 -25.73 9.07 -17.98
N GLY A 297 -26.69 9.79 -17.39
CA GLY A 297 -28.05 9.89 -17.94
C GLY A 297 -28.91 8.61 -17.80
N THR A 298 -28.46 7.63 -17.02
CA THR A 298 -29.23 6.42 -16.73
C THR A 298 -29.84 6.47 -15.32
N ASN A 299 -30.80 5.59 -15.05
CA ASN A 299 -31.39 5.43 -13.70
C ASN A 299 -30.41 4.83 -12.68
N GLY A 300 -29.26 4.31 -13.12
CA GLY A 300 -28.20 3.78 -12.26
C GLY A 300 -27.27 4.85 -11.70
N LEU A 301 -27.35 6.09 -12.19
CA LEU A 301 -26.55 7.20 -11.68
C LEU A 301 -26.92 7.50 -10.21
N GLY A 302 -25.95 7.53 -9.33
CA GLY A 302 -26.16 7.76 -7.89
C GLY A 302 -26.62 6.52 -7.11
N HIS A 303 -26.78 5.37 -7.75
CA HIS A 303 -27.29 4.13 -7.15
C HIS A 303 -26.27 2.98 -7.21
N TYR A 304 -25.04 3.26 -6.79
CA TYR A 304 -24.01 2.24 -6.69
C TYR A 304 -24.40 1.15 -5.66
N THR A 305 -24.19 -0.10 -6.00
CA THR A 305 -24.42 -1.26 -5.12
C THR A 305 -23.15 -2.05 -4.84
N ASP A 306 -22.50 -2.53 -5.89
CA ASP A 306 -21.24 -3.29 -5.85
C ASP A 306 -20.63 -3.39 -7.26
N GLN A 307 -19.48 -4.04 -7.37
CA GLN A 307 -18.77 -4.22 -8.64
C GLN A 307 -19.52 -5.10 -9.64
N ALA A 308 -20.36 -6.05 -9.18
CA ALA A 308 -21.18 -6.85 -10.09
C ALA A 308 -22.30 -5.99 -10.71
N GLY A 309 -22.82 -5.01 -9.96
CA GLY A 309 -23.75 -3.99 -10.46
C GLY A 309 -23.12 -3.15 -11.57
N ILE A 310 -21.83 -2.79 -11.45
CA ILE A 310 -21.10 -2.11 -12.54
C ILE A 310 -21.02 -3.01 -13.78
N ALA A 311 -20.63 -4.28 -13.62
CA ALA A 311 -20.54 -5.22 -14.75
C ALA A 311 -21.90 -5.41 -15.46
N ALA A 312 -22.99 -5.48 -14.70
CA ALA A 312 -24.34 -5.55 -15.22
C ALA A 312 -24.75 -4.25 -15.94
N GLY A 313 -24.41 -3.09 -15.40
CA GLY A 313 -24.64 -1.79 -16.03
C GLY A 313 -23.86 -1.65 -17.35
N LEU A 314 -22.60 -2.07 -17.39
CA LEU A 314 -21.80 -2.14 -18.61
C LEU A 314 -22.45 -3.04 -19.67
N GLN A 315 -22.96 -4.19 -19.26
CA GLN A 315 -23.71 -5.07 -20.16
C GLN A 315 -24.99 -4.41 -20.71
N ALA A 316 -25.72 -3.72 -19.86
CA ALA A 316 -27.00 -3.10 -20.22
C ALA A 316 -26.84 -1.86 -21.12
N HIS A 317 -25.83 -1.02 -20.84
CA HIS A 317 -25.70 0.30 -21.48
C HIS A 317 -24.60 0.36 -22.56
N VAL A 318 -23.66 -0.60 -22.57
CA VAL A 318 -22.56 -0.64 -23.55
C VAL A 318 -22.61 -1.94 -24.36
N SER A 319 -22.21 -3.07 -23.76
CA SER A 319 -22.24 -4.38 -24.39
C SER A 319 -21.96 -5.50 -23.40
N LYS A 320 -22.37 -6.73 -23.72
CA LYS A 320 -22.00 -7.94 -22.95
C LYS A 320 -20.48 -8.09 -22.84
N THR A 321 -19.74 -7.78 -23.91
CA THR A 321 -18.27 -7.84 -23.94
C THR A 321 -17.66 -6.89 -22.91
N ALA A 322 -18.20 -5.67 -22.76
CA ALA A 322 -17.73 -4.70 -21.76
C ALA A 322 -17.91 -5.23 -20.33
N GLY A 323 -19.08 -5.79 -20.01
CA GLY A 323 -19.32 -6.39 -18.70
C GLY A 323 -18.40 -7.58 -18.41
N VAL A 324 -18.17 -8.46 -19.41
CA VAL A 324 -17.26 -9.60 -19.27
C VAL A 324 -15.80 -9.14 -19.07
N LEU A 325 -15.31 -8.17 -19.86
CA LEU A 325 -13.97 -7.64 -19.71
C LEU A 325 -13.77 -7.01 -18.33
N PHE A 326 -14.75 -6.25 -17.83
CA PHE A 326 -14.71 -5.68 -16.49
C PHE A 326 -14.65 -6.77 -15.41
N ALA A 327 -15.46 -7.81 -15.52
CA ALA A 327 -15.45 -8.91 -14.55
C ALA A 327 -14.13 -9.70 -14.56
N ILE A 328 -13.50 -9.90 -15.73
CA ILE A 328 -12.18 -10.53 -15.83
C ILE A 328 -11.10 -9.62 -15.25
N ALA A 329 -11.15 -8.30 -15.50
CA ALA A 329 -10.23 -7.34 -14.92
C ALA A 329 -10.36 -7.29 -13.39
N LEU A 330 -11.59 -7.32 -12.86
CA LEU A 330 -11.85 -7.41 -11.41
C LEU A 330 -11.29 -8.70 -10.81
N LEU A 331 -11.46 -9.84 -11.49
CA LEU A 331 -10.94 -11.12 -11.03
C LEU A 331 -9.40 -11.11 -10.95
N ASP A 332 -8.74 -10.60 -11.99
CA ASP A 332 -7.28 -10.44 -12.05
C ASP A 332 -6.77 -9.51 -10.95
N ALA A 333 -7.39 -8.34 -10.81
CA ALA A 333 -7.09 -7.34 -9.80
C ALA A 333 -7.23 -7.91 -8.38
N SER A 334 -8.30 -8.65 -8.12
CA SER A 334 -8.51 -9.31 -6.83
C SER A 334 -7.45 -10.37 -6.52
N ILE A 335 -6.99 -11.12 -7.51
CA ILE A 335 -5.94 -12.12 -7.32
C ILE A 335 -4.61 -11.44 -7.00
N ILE A 336 -4.21 -10.38 -7.72
CA ILE A 336 -2.93 -9.70 -7.45
C ILE A 336 -2.97 -8.98 -6.10
N GLY A 337 -4.10 -8.36 -5.72
CA GLY A 337 -4.32 -7.78 -4.39
C GLY A 337 -4.13 -8.83 -3.29
N ALA A 338 -4.78 -9.98 -3.44
CA ALA A 338 -4.66 -11.08 -2.48
C ALA A 338 -3.21 -11.60 -2.34
N PHE A 339 -2.46 -11.69 -3.44
CA PHE A 339 -1.01 -12.01 -3.41
C PHE A 339 -0.22 -11.04 -2.55
N ALA A 340 -0.38 -9.76 -2.81
CA ALA A 340 0.41 -8.71 -2.18
C ALA A 340 0.07 -8.54 -0.69
N VAL A 341 -1.23 -8.52 -0.34
CA VAL A 341 -1.72 -8.35 1.03
C VAL A 341 -1.32 -9.54 1.92
N SER A 342 -1.49 -10.78 1.42
CA SER A 342 -1.10 -11.98 2.16
C SER A 342 0.41 -12.02 2.42
N LEU A 343 1.21 -11.64 1.41
CA LEU A 343 2.66 -11.63 1.52
C LEU A 343 3.15 -10.53 2.46
N SER A 344 2.54 -9.34 2.41
CA SER A 344 2.81 -8.23 3.33
C SER A 344 2.68 -8.66 4.78
N THR A 345 1.58 -9.36 5.11
CA THR A 345 1.33 -9.83 6.48
C THR A 345 2.31 -10.92 6.89
N ALA A 346 2.60 -11.87 5.99
CA ALA A 346 3.53 -12.95 6.28
C ALA A 346 4.96 -12.43 6.54
N TYR A 347 5.41 -11.42 5.79
CA TYR A 347 6.67 -10.74 6.04
C TYR A 347 6.67 -10.01 7.39
N ALA A 348 5.64 -9.19 7.70
CA ALA A 348 5.57 -8.41 8.92
C ALA A 348 5.59 -9.30 10.18
N ILE A 349 4.84 -10.41 10.16
CA ILE A 349 4.85 -11.40 11.26
C ILE A 349 6.22 -12.08 11.33
N GLY A 350 6.81 -12.44 10.19
CA GLY A 350 8.15 -13.02 10.12
C GLY A 350 9.21 -12.11 10.74
N ASP A 351 9.16 -10.83 10.42
CA ASP A 351 10.04 -9.79 10.94
C ASP A 351 9.98 -9.66 12.46
N VAL A 352 8.78 -9.55 13.03
CA VAL A 352 8.60 -9.30 14.48
C VAL A 352 8.87 -10.54 15.31
N LEU A 353 8.44 -11.71 14.85
CA LEU A 353 8.68 -12.97 15.54
C LEU A 353 10.09 -13.51 15.32
N GLY A 354 10.88 -12.91 14.41
CA GLY A 354 12.24 -13.36 14.10
C GLY A 354 12.29 -14.76 13.48
N ILE A 355 11.22 -15.20 12.82
CA ILE A 355 11.16 -16.50 12.14
C ILE A 355 11.72 -16.38 10.72
N LYS A 356 12.25 -17.50 10.19
CA LYS A 356 12.75 -17.54 8.81
C LYS A 356 11.61 -17.26 7.83
N HIS A 357 11.76 -16.21 7.03
CA HIS A 357 10.78 -15.78 6.05
C HIS A 357 11.49 -15.28 4.79
N SER A 358 11.20 -15.86 3.66
CA SER A 358 11.70 -15.47 2.34
C SER A 358 11.07 -16.35 1.27
N LEU A 359 10.73 -15.79 0.12
CA LEU A 359 10.32 -16.55 -1.07
C LEU A 359 11.46 -17.32 -1.72
N HIS A 360 12.73 -17.09 -1.33
CA HIS A 360 13.87 -17.92 -1.73
C HIS A 360 13.95 -19.26 -0.98
N ARG A 361 13.15 -19.43 0.08
CA ARG A 361 13.07 -20.68 0.85
C ARG A 361 11.85 -21.48 0.44
N GLY A 362 11.99 -22.79 0.37
CA GLY A 362 10.84 -23.68 0.25
C GLY A 362 10.08 -23.79 1.59
N VAL A 363 8.88 -24.37 1.53
CA VAL A 363 7.98 -24.55 2.70
C VAL A 363 8.69 -25.20 3.89
N LYS A 364 9.54 -26.22 3.66
CA LYS A 364 10.30 -26.89 4.73
C LYS A 364 11.26 -25.94 5.45
N GLY A 365 11.80 -24.93 4.75
CA GLY A 365 12.77 -23.97 5.29
C GLY A 365 12.14 -22.74 5.98
N ALA A 366 10.84 -22.48 5.76
CA ALA A 366 10.13 -21.31 6.28
C ALA A 366 8.66 -21.63 6.63
N LYS A 367 8.43 -22.70 7.40
CA LYS A 367 7.09 -23.23 7.70
C LYS A 367 6.14 -22.18 8.29
N GLY A 368 6.61 -21.36 9.24
CA GLY A 368 5.80 -20.32 9.88
C GLY A 368 5.35 -19.24 8.90
N PHE A 369 6.23 -18.78 8.02
CA PHE A 369 5.94 -17.81 6.97
C PHE A 369 4.82 -18.30 6.03
N TYR A 370 4.96 -19.52 5.52
CA TYR A 370 3.97 -20.12 4.63
C TYR A 370 2.66 -20.48 5.33
N ALA A 371 2.71 -20.83 6.64
CA ALA A 371 1.51 -21.07 7.44
C ALA A 371 0.70 -19.78 7.63
N VAL A 372 1.34 -18.66 7.90
CA VAL A 372 0.66 -17.35 7.99
C VAL A 372 0.04 -16.98 6.65
N TYR A 373 0.80 -17.08 5.57
CA TYR A 373 0.33 -16.78 4.22
C TYR A 373 -0.90 -17.61 3.84
N ALA A 374 -0.81 -18.92 3.93
CA ALA A 374 -1.90 -19.84 3.57
C ALA A 374 -3.09 -19.74 4.54
N GLY A 375 -2.83 -19.55 5.83
CA GLY A 375 -3.86 -19.40 6.84
C GLY A 375 -4.74 -18.17 6.60
N LEU A 376 -4.15 -17.03 6.28
CA LEU A 376 -4.89 -15.81 5.92
C LEU A 376 -5.76 -16.01 4.69
N VAL A 377 -5.20 -16.58 3.62
CA VAL A 377 -5.93 -16.88 2.38
C VAL A 377 -7.12 -17.82 2.68
N ALA A 378 -6.89 -18.89 3.45
CA ALA A 378 -7.94 -19.84 3.80
C ALA A 378 -9.05 -19.22 4.64
N VAL A 379 -8.70 -18.37 5.63
CA VAL A 379 -9.68 -17.68 6.48
C VAL A 379 -10.53 -16.72 5.65
N ALA A 380 -9.92 -15.89 4.81
CA ALA A 380 -10.65 -14.94 3.97
C ALA A 380 -11.59 -15.65 2.97
N ALA A 381 -11.09 -16.70 2.32
CA ALA A 381 -11.91 -17.55 1.44
C ALA A 381 -13.11 -18.18 2.17
N THR A 382 -12.92 -18.62 3.42
CA THR A 382 -14.00 -19.21 4.22
C THR A 382 -15.04 -18.17 4.60
N ILE A 383 -14.63 -16.96 5.02
CA ILE A 383 -15.57 -15.88 5.42
C ILE A 383 -16.49 -15.50 4.25
N VAL A 384 -15.96 -15.38 3.04
CA VAL A 384 -16.75 -14.97 1.86
C VAL A 384 -17.74 -16.05 1.41
N LEU A 385 -17.51 -17.31 1.78
CA LEU A 385 -18.42 -18.41 1.49
C LEU A 385 -19.59 -18.50 2.49
N ILE A 386 -19.62 -17.68 3.55
CA ILE A 386 -20.76 -17.63 4.48
C ILE A 386 -21.96 -17.01 3.76
N PRO A 387 -23.11 -17.71 3.70
CA PRO A 387 -24.29 -17.20 3.03
C PRO A 387 -24.86 -15.94 3.70
N GLY A 388 -25.34 -14.98 2.89
CA GLY A 388 -26.03 -13.79 3.39
C GLY A 388 -25.14 -12.61 3.81
N SER A 389 -23.81 -12.69 3.62
CA SER A 389 -22.91 -11.58 3.90
C SER A 389 -23.17 -10.37 2.97
N PRO A 390 -23.28 -9.12 3.49
CA PRO A 390 -23.48 -7.90 2.68
C PRO A 390 -22.16 -7.46 2.03
N LEU A 391 -21.78 -8.11 0.93
CA LEU A 391 -20.45 -8.04 0.33
C LEU A 391 -20.01 -6.60 -0.06
N GLY A 392 -20.88 -5.81 -0.70
CA GLY A 392 -20.54 -4.44 -1.10
C GLY A 392 -20.26 -3.51 0.10
N LEU A 393 -21.14 -3.56 1.15
CA LEU A 393 -20.93 -2.76 2.36
C LEU A 393 -19.64 -3.15 3.10
N LEU A 394 -19.29 -4.44 3.10
CA LEU A 394 -18.03 -4.92 3.69
C LEU A 394 -16.83 -4.31 2.96
N THR A 395 -16.83 -4.32 1.63
CA THR A 395 -15.72 -3.79 0.83
C THR A 395 -15.51 -2.29 1.08
N THR A 396 -16.54 -1.48 0.93
CA THR A 396 -16.47 -0.02 1.17
C THR A 396 -16.05 0.29 2.61
N GLY A 397 -16.58 -0.47 3.59
CA GLY A 397 -16.22 -0.33 5.00
C GLY A 397 -14.74 -0.57 5.28
N VAL A 398 -14.16 -1.61 4.68
CA VAL A 398 -12.73 -1.93 4.83
C VAL A 398 -11.83 -0.84 4.25
N GLN A 399 -12.15 -0.30 3.07
CA GLN A 399 -11.37 0.79 2.46
C GLN A 399 -11.43 2.06 3.31
N THR A 400 -12.59 2.36 3.87
CA THR A 400 -12.76 3.48 4.80
C THR A 400 -11.89 3.28 6.06
N LEU A 401 -11.85 2.06 6.61
CA LEU A 401 -11.00 1.72 7.77
C LEU A 401 -9.51 1.81 7.45
N ALA A 402 -9.08 1.43 6.25
CA ALA A 402 -7.70 1.59 5.81
C ALA A 402 -7.25 3.06 5.90
N GLY A 403 -8.14 4.00 5.52
CA GLY A 403 -7.89 5.43 5.66
C GLY A 403 -7.71 5.90 7.12
N VAL A 404 -8.36 5.27 8.11
CA VAL A 404 -8.19 5.59 9.55
C VAL A 404 -6.81 5.19 10.05
N LEU A 405 -6.32 4.03 9.63
CA LEU A 405 -5.11 3.41 10.18
C LEU A 405 -3.82 3.89 9.48
N LEU A 406 -3.95 4.47 8.31
CA LEU A 406 -2.83 4.99 7.51
C LEU A 406 -1.95 6.03 8.23
N PRO A 407 -2.48 6.97 9.04
CA PRO A 407 -1.65 7.95 9.74
C PRO A 407 -0.61 7.30 10.65
N SER A 408 -0.93 6.18 11.31
CA SER A 408 0.00 5.48 12.20
C SER A 408 1.24 4.99 11.45
N ALA A 409 1.04 4.30 10.35
CA ALA A 409 2.13 3.78 9.52
C ALA A 409 3.01 4.92 8.98
N THR A 410 2.41 6.01 8.51
CA THR A 410 3.13 7.16 7.96
C THR A 410 3.93 7.93 9.03
N VAL A 411 3.41 8.03 10.26
CA VAL A 411 4.15 8.65 11.39
C VAL A 411 5.40 7.85 11.72
N PHE A 412 5.31 6.52 11.85
CA PHE A 412 6.49 5.67 12.11
C PHE A 412 7.49 5.75 10.96
N LEU A 413 7.01 5.77 9.73
CA LEU A 413 7.84 5.93 8.55
C LEU A 413 8.63 7.25 8.59
N LEU A 414 7.97 8.37 8.91
CA LEU A 414 8.62 9.67 9.07
C LEU A 414 9.67 9.66 10.18
N LEU A 415 9.36 9.04 11.32
CA LEU A 415 10.30 8.95 12.45
C LEU A 415 11.54 8.12 12.10
N LEU A 416 11.36 6.96 11.47
CA LEU A 416 12.45 6.08 11.04
C LEU A 416 13.32 6.76 9.96
N CYS A 417 12.71 7.47 9.02
CA CYS A 417 13.44 8.18 7.98
C CYS A 417 14.21 9.41 8.46
N ASN A 418 13.99 9.85 9.69
CA ASN A 418 14.77 10.89 10.36
C ASN A 418 15.77 10.34 11.39
N ASP A 419 15.83 9.01 11.58
CA ASP A 419 16.77 8.41 12.51
C ASP A 419 18.14 8.24 11.84
N LYS A 420 19.11 9.06 12.27
CA LYS A 420 20.49 9.04 11.74
C LYS A 420 21.18 7.70 12.00
N ALA A 421 20.85 6.99 13.08
CA ALA A 421 21.42 5.67 13.36
C ALA A 421 20.92 4.61 12.37
N VAL A 422 19.68 4.77 11.87
CA VAL A 422 19.03 3.84 10.93
C VAL A 422 19.42 4.12 9.48
N LEU A 423 19.44 5.39 9.06
CA LEU A 423 19.62 5.75 7.65
C LEU A 423 20.94 6.51 7.35
N GLY A 424 21.69 6.97 8.36
CA GLY A 424 22.95 7.68 8.14
C GLY A 424 22.83 8.79 7.09
N PRO A 425 23.59 8.71 5.97
CA PRO A 425 23.55 9.73 4.90
C PRO A 425 22.24 9.74 4.09
N TRP A 426 21.36 8.75 4.30
CA TRP A 426 20.09 8.61 3.59
C TRP A 426 18.89 9.24 4.32
N VAL A 427 19.07 9.87 5.47
CA VAL A 427 17.98 10.53 6.20
C VAL A 427 17.28 11.60 5.35
N ASN A 428 16.03 11.88 5.71
CA ASN A 428 15.22 12.86 5.02
C ASN A 428 15.84 14.24 4.99
N GLY A 429 15.66 14.96 3.88
CA GLY A 429 15.96 16.38 3.79
C GLY A 429 14.82 17.25 4.37
N PRO A 430 15.09 18.55 4.61
CA PRO A 430 14.10 19.46 5.17
C PRO A 430 12.81 19.56 4.34
N LYS A 431 12.94 19.57 3.01
CA LYS A 431 11.78 19.64 2.09
C LYS A 431 10.89 18.40 2.18
N THR A 432 11.52 17.20 2.17
CA THR A 432 10.80 15.93 2.33
C THR A 432 10.09 15.88 3.67
N ASN A 433 10.75 16.30 4.76
CA ASN A 433 10.14 16.33 6.08
C ASN A 433 8.96 17.29 6.16
N ALA A 434 9.06 18.48 5.58
CA ALA A 434 7.95 19.44 5.55
C ALA A 434 6.76 18.87 4.77
N PHE A 435 7.02 18.30 3.60
CA PHE A 435 5.98 17.68 2.78
C PHE A 435 5.33 16.49 3.51
N THR A 436 6.13 15.55 4.04
CA THR A 436 5.60 14.38 4.74
C THR A 436 4.81 14.77 6.00
N ALA A 437 5.28 15.80 6.74
CA ALA A 437 4.55 16.31 7.90
C ALA A 437 3.17 16.91 7.50
N ALA A 438 3.10 17.61 6.37
CA ALA A 438 1.85 18.12 5.83
C ALA A 438 0.92 16.95 5.42
N VAL A 439 1.44 15.93 4.75
CA VAL A 439 0.68 14.72 4.40
C VAL A 439 0.13 14.04 5.66
N VAL A 440 0.96 13.83 6.68
CA VAL A 440 0.51 13.26 7.97
C VAL A 440 -0.60 14.11 8.59
N GLY A 441 -0.47 15.45 8.56
CA GLY A 441 -1.49 16.37 9.06
C GLY A 441 -2.84 16.19 8.35
N VAL A 442 -2.83 16.11 7.01
CA VAL A 442 -4.04 15.85 6.22
C VAL A 442 -4.64 14.47 6.55
N LEU A 443 -3.83 13.42 6.58
CA LEU A 443 -4.30 12.07 6.90
C LEU A 443 -4.91 11.98 8.30
N VAL A 444 -4.31 12.64 9.30
CA VAL A 444 -4.85 12.73 10.66
C VAL A 444 -6.19 13.49 10.66
N THR A 445 -6.30 14.57 9.90
CA THR A 445 -7.56 15.33 9.78
C THR A 445 -8.66 14.46 9.17
N LEU A 446 -8.40 13.78 8.07
CA LEU A 446 -9.36 12.87 7.44
C LEU A 446 -9.78 11.75 8.39
N SER A 447 -8.84 11.23 9.14
CA SER A 447 -9.05 10.17 10.12
C SER A 447 -9.92 10.64 11.31
N ILE A 448 -9.75 11.88 11.77
CA ILE A 448 -10.60 12.51 12.79
C ILE A 448 -12.02 12.70 12.28
N ILE A 449 -12.18 13.20 11.05
CA ILE A 449 -13.49 13.37 10.39
C ILE A 449 -14.21 12.03 10.33
N LEU A 450 -13.52 10.98 9.88
CA LEU A 450 -14.10 9.66 9.78
C LEU A 450 -14.52 9.11 11.15
N THR A 451 -13.64 9.23 12.15
CA THR A 451 -13.94 8.82 13.52
C THR A 451 -15.17 9.56 14.07
N ALA A 452 -15.25 10.88 13.83
CA ALA A 452 -16.40 11.67 14.21
C ALA A 452 -17.68 11.22 13.49
N SER A 453 -17.60 10.92 12.18
CA SER A 453 -18.75 10.45 11.39
C SER A 453 -19.25 9.06 11.80
N VAL A 454 -18.37 8.22 12.31
CA VAL A 454 -18.75 6.89 12.83
C VAL A 454 -19.40 7.02 14.21
N LEU A 455 -18.88 7.90 15.08
CA LEU A 455 -19.41 8.13 16.43
C LEU A 455 -20.71 8.93 16.42
N PHE A 456 -20.85 9.85 15.48
CA PHE A 456 -21.99 10.75 15.31
C PHE A 456 -22.53 10.62 13.88
N PRO A 457 -23.38 9.61 13.58
CA PRO A 457 -23.90 9.39 12.22
C PRO A 457 -24.62 10.59 11.61
N ASP A 458 -25.20 11.45 12.47
CA ASP A 458 -25.90 12.68 12.06
C ASP A 458 -25.00 13.92 11.98
N ILE A 459 -23.66 13.72 11.88
CA ILE A 459 -22.72 14.84 11.78
C ILE A 459 -23.04 15.70 10.55
N ASN A 460 -23.21 17.00 10.78
CA ASN A 460 -23.51 17.94 9.70
C ASN A 460 -22.25 18.51 9.03
N SER A 461 -22.44 19.10 7.86
CA SER A 461 -21.36 19.71 7.09
C SER A 461 -20.60 20.80 7.84
N THR A 462 -21.26 21.56 8.71
CA THR A 462 -20.63 22.60 9.52
C THR A 462 -19.63 22.01 10.50
N ALA A 463 -19.99 20.94 11.21
CA ALA A 463 -19.09 20.26 12.14
C ALA A 463 -17.85 19.68 11.41
N ILE A 464 -18.02 19.15 10.19
CA ILE A 464 -16.88 18.69 9.38
C ILE A 464 -15.95 19.85 9.03
N LEU A 465 -16.50 20.98 8.61
CA LEU A 465 -15.72 22.18 8.31
C LEU A 465 -15.01 22.75 9.55
N ASP A 466 -15.67 22.72 10.71
CA ASP A 466 -15.07 23.12 11.99
C ASP A 466 -13.90 22.22 12.38
N ILE A 467 -14.02 20.90 12.20
CA ILE A 467 -12.92 19.95 12.41
C ILE A 467 -11.76 20.26 11.47
N MET A 468 -12.03 20.50 10.18
CA MET A 468 -11.01 20.85 9.20
C MET A 468 -10.30 22.16 9.56
N ALA A 469 -11.05 23.17 9.95
CA ALA A 469 -10.52 24.48 10.36
C ALA A 469 -9.66 24.35 11.62
N ALA A 470 -10.13 23.64 12.65
CA ALA A 470 -9.40 23.42 13.89
C ALA A 470 -8.08 22.67 13.63
N CYS A 471 -8.12 21.58 12.86
CA CYS A 471 -6.92 20.84 12.47
C CYS A 471 -5.96 21.69 11.62
N GLY A 472 -6.48 22.51 10.71
CA GLY A 472 -5.69 23.44 9.92
C GLY A 472 -4.95 24.49 10.78
N VAL A 473 -5.64 25.10 11.74
CA VAL A 473 -5.05 26.06 12.69
C VAL A 473 -3.97 25.37 13.53
N LEU A 474 -4.23 24.17 14.07
CA LEU A 474 -3.24 23.42 14.82
C LEU A 474 -2.01 23.06 13.97
N GLY A 475 -2.22 22.69 12.70
CA GLY A 475 -1.15 22.43 11.75
C GLY A 475 -0.26 23.65 11.49
N VAL A 476 -0.86 24.82 11.28
CA VAL A 476 -0.14 26.10 11.10
C VAL A 476 0.64 26.48 12.37
N LEU A 477 0.04 26.34 13.55
CA LEU A 477 0.72 26.61 14.83
C LEU A 477 1.91 25.65 15.05
N ALA A 478 1.74 24.36 14.74
CA ALA A 478 2.81 23.37 14.83
C ALA A 478 3.95 23.68 13.84
N ALA A 479 3.62 24.07 12.61
CA ALA A 479 4.61 24.47 11.61
C ALA A 479 5.36 25.75 12.03
N GLY A 480 4.66 26.75 12.56
CA GLY A 480 5.25 27.98 13.11
C GLY A 480 6.19 27.69 14.28
N TYR A 481 5.77 26.84 15.22
CA TYR A 481 6.64 26.40 16.33
C TYR A 481 7.88 25.66 15.84
N ALA A 482 7.73 24.74 14.90
CA ALA A 482 8.86 24.02 14.31
C ALA A 482 9.85 24.96 13.60
N PHE A 483 9.34 26.00 12.91
CA PHE A 483 10.16 26.99 12.23
C PHE A 483 10.93 27.87 13.20
N THR A 484 10.29 28.37 14.28
CA THR A 484 10.96 29.20 15.31
C THR A 484 12.04 28.39 16.01
N ARG A 485 11.76 27.14 16.37
CA ARG A 485 12.72 26.25 17.03
C ARG A 485 13.94 25.93 16.15
N ARG A 486 13.77 25.84 14.82
CA ARG A 486 14.89 25.69 13.89
C ARG A 486 15.78 26.92 13.82
N ARG A 487 15.22 28.13 14.01
CA ARG A 487 16.00 29.38 14.02
C ARG A 487 16.82 29.57 15.29
N THR A 488 16.34 29.06 16.43
CA THR A 488 16.98 29.22 17.75
C THR A 488 17.86 28.04 18.14
N GLY A 489 17.74 26.88 17.43
CA GLY A 489 18.55 25.69 17.69
C GLY A 489 19.98 25.81 17.12
N THR A 490 20.94 25.12 17.76
CA THR A 490 22.28 24.92 17.21
C THR A 490 22.19 24.36 15.80
N LYS A 491 22.87 24.98 14.84
CA LYS A 491 22.99 24.44 13.48
C LYS A 491 23.61 23.05 13.57
N GLU A 492 22.83 22.03 13.25
CA GLU A 492 23.39 20.68 13.06
C GLU A 492 24.34 20.72 11.86
N ASP A 493 25.46 20.02 11.99
CA ASP A 493 26.40 19.86 10.88
C ASP A 493 25.70 19.27 9.65
N PRO A 494 26.03 19.76 8.45
CA PRO A 494 25.46 19.22 7.23
C PRO A 494 25.79 17.73 7.11
N ILE A 495 24.78 16.94 6.78
CA ILE A 495 24.95 15.49 6.63
C ILE A 495 25.88 15.23 5.45
N ASP A 496 27.00 14.59 5.72
CA ASP A 496 27.90 14.10 4.67
C ASP A 496 27.18 12.98 3.90
N ARG A 497 26.99 13.19 2.61
CA ARG A 497 26.36 12.25 1.69
C ARG A 497 27.34 11.58 0.74
N THR A 498 28.63 11.77 0.98
CA THR A 498 29.69 11.13 0.19
C THR A 498 29.67 9.63 0.41
N GLY A 499 29.75 8.85 -0.66
CA GLY A 499 29.74 7.38 -0.56
C GLY A 499 28.45 6.73 -0.06
N LYS A 500 27.33 7.46 -0.04
CA LYS A 500 26.04 6.96 0.47
C LYS A 500 25.59 5.63 -0.17
N GLU A 501 25.98 5.35 -1.42
CA GLU A 501 25.58 4.12 -2.14
C GLU A 501 26.19 2.84 -1.53
N SER A 502 27.30 2.97 -0.83
CA SER A 502 27.98 1.88 -0.11
C SER A 502 27.57 1.78 1.37
N TRP A 503 26.89 2.82 1.90
CA TRP A 503 26.51 2.84 3.31
C TRP A 503 25.41 1.83 3.64
N ARG A 504 25.54 1.18 4.80
CA ARG A 504 24.59 0.24 5.37
C ARG A 504 24.35 0.56 6.83
N MET A 505 23.16 0.27 7.30
CA MET A 505 22.83 0.40 8.74
C MET A 505 23.75 -0.52 9.56
N PRO A 506 24.32 -0.06 10.68
CA PRO A 506 25.01 -0.92 11.64
C PRO A 506 24.07 -2.02 12.20
N PRO A 507 24.64 -3.08 12.83
CA PRO A 507 23.83 -4.10 13.49
C PRO A 507 22.80 -3.50 14.45
N LEU A 508 21.58 -4.08 14.49
CA LEU A 508 20.47 -3.59 15.34
C LEU A 508 20.85 -3.51 16.82
N ASP A 509 21.60 -4.49 17.32
CA ASP A 509 22.08 -4.59 18.71
C ASP A 509 23.10 -3.51 19.07
N THR A 510 23.76 -2.89 18.09
CA THR A 510 24.71 -1.80 18.30
C THR A 510 24.05 -0.42 18.27
N LEU A 511 22.80 -0.34 17.84
CA LEU A 511 22.09 0.93 17.75
C LEU A 511 21.69 1.44 19.12
N THR A 512 22.07 2.68 19.44
CA THR A 512 21.59 3.35 20.65
C THR A 512 20.09 3.62 20.57
N THR A 513 19.38 3.48 21.69
CA THR A 513 17.95 3.82 21.77
C THR A 513 17.73 5.29 21.41
N PRO A 514 16.73 5.63 20.59
CA PRO A 514 16.48 7.01 20.21
C PRO A 514 16.10 7.86 21.42
N VAL A 515 16.78 8.99 21.61
CA VAL A 515 16.42 9.96 22.65
C VAL A 515 15.12 10.64 22.25
N MET A 516 14.07 10.37 23.00
CA MET A 516 12.74 10.95 22.76
C MET A 516 12.59 12.28 23.51
N SER A 517 12.41 13.38 22.78
CA SER A 517 12.02 14.66 23.36
C SER A 517 10.64 14.58 24.00
N THR A 518 10.33 15.46 24.99
CA THR A 518 9.02 15.52 25.63
C THR A 518 7.88 15.69 24.62
N ALA A 519 8.07 16.51 23.58
CA ALA A 519 7.10 16.69 22.51
C ALA A 519 6.86 15.40 21.72
N ARG A 520 7.93 14.61 21.42
CA ARG A 520 7.78 13.29 20.77
C ARG A 520 7.04 12.30 21.67
N LYS A 521 7.32 12.28 22.99
CA LYS A 521 6.61 11.43 23.95
C LYS A 521 5.12 11.77 24.00
N LEU A 522 4.78 13.06 24.05
CA LEU A 522 3.38 13.51 24.04
C LEU A 522 2.69 13.16 22.70
N GLY A 523 3.34 13.40 21.57
CA GLY A 523 2.81 13.03 20.25
C GLY A 523 2.58 11.52 20.10
N MET A 524 3.52 10.70 20.59
CA MET A 524 3.36 9.25 20.63
C MET A 524 2.24 8.82 21.57
N GLY A 525 2.08 9.51 22.73
CA GLY A 525 0.96 9.27 23.66
C GLY A 525 -0.40 9.57 23.00
N ALA A 526 -0.53 10.73 22.35
CA ALA A 526 -1.73 11.10 21.62
C ALA A 526 -2.04 10.11 20.48
N LEU A 527 -1.02 9.73 19.70
CA LEU A 527 -1.15 8.71 18.66
C LEU A 527 -1.63 7.38 19.24
N ARG A 528 -1.06 6.95 20.37
CA ARG A 528 -1.49 5.72 21.07
C ARG A 528 -2.96 5.74 21.45
N THR A 529 -3.41 6.83 22.09
CA THR A 529 -4.82 6.98 22.50
C THR A 529 -5.74 6.96 21.29
N TYR A 530 -5.39 7.71 20.25
CA TYR A 530 -6.13 7.74 19.00
C TYR A 530 -6.26 6.35 18.36
N LEU A 531 -5.15 5.62 18.22
CA LEU A 531 -5.13 4.30 17.58
C LEU A 531 -5.90 3.24 18.39
N LEU A 532 -5.87 3.30 19.73
CA LEU A 532 -6.69 2.42 20.55
C LEU A 532 -8.19 2.68 20.33
N ILE A 533 -8.59 3.95 20.26
CA ILE A 533 -9.98 4.32 19.95
C ILE A 533 -10.34 3.83 18.54
N ALA A 534 -9.50 4.08 17.55
CA ALA A 534 -9.71 3.66 16.19
C ALA A 534 -9.87 2.14 16.08
N MET A 535 -9.00 1.37 16.74
CA MET A 535 -9.07 -0.10 16.74
C MET A 535 -10.37 -0.61 17.37
N VAL A 536 -10.81 -0.03 18.49
CA VAL A 536 -12.10 -0.38 19.12
C VAL A 536 -13.25 -0.09 18.15
N LEU A 537 -13.25 1.06 17.48
CA LEU A 537 -14.28 1.44 16.51
C LEU A 537 -14.30 0.48 15.30
N VAL A 538 -13.13 0.06 14.81
CA VAL A 538 -13.00 -0.95 13.76
C VAL A 538 -13.68 -2.26 14.20
N VAL A 539 -13.35 -2.76 15.38
CA VAL A 539 -13.93 -4.00 15.91
C VAL A 539 -15.46 -3.87 16.08
N VAL A 540 -15.93 -2.74 16.65
CA VAL A 540 -17.36 -2.47 16.80
C VAL A 540 -18.05 -2.46 15.42
N LYS A 541 -17.47 -1.79 14.43
CA LYS A 541 -18.05 -1.72 13.09
C LYS A 541 -18.09 -3.09 12.40
N ILE A 542 -17.03 -3.89 12.54
CA ILE A 542 -17.01 -5.28 12.02
C ILE A 542 -18.16 -6.09 12.65
N VAL A 543 -18.32 -5.99 13.98
CA VAL A 543 -19.39 -6.71 14.68
C VAL A 543 -20.77 -6.23 14.23
N GLN A 544 -20.99 -4.92 14.09
CA GLN A 544 -22.25 -4.36 13.59
C GLN A 544 -22.58 -4.88 12.17
N VAL A 545 -21.60 -4.81 11.26
CA VAL A 545 -21.77 -5.31 9.89
C VAL A 545 -22.03 -6.82 9.87
N ALA A 546 -21.35 -7.59 10.72
CA ALA A 546 -21.55 -9.04 10.85
C ALA A 546 -22.96 -9.39 11.41
N LEU A 547 -23.53 -8.50 12.25
CA LEU A 547 -24.88 -8.64 12.81
C LEU A 547 -25.98 -8.02 11.92
N GLY A 548 -25.62 -7.44 10.75
CA GLY A 548 -26.55 -6.79 9.84
C GLY A 548 -27.12 -5.46 10.37
N GLN A 549 -26.36 -4.78 11.24
CA GLN A 549 -26.72 -3.47 11.85
C GLN A 549 -25.88 -2.33 11.27
#